data_9f5467f9dad469f5eca5c6877ff5efa7
#
_entry.id   9f5467f9dad469f5eca5c6877ff5efa7
#
_cell.length_a   1.000
_cell.length_b   1.000
_cell.length_c   1.000
_cell.angle_alpha   90.00
_cell.angle_beta   90.00
_cell.angle_gamma   90.00
#
_symmetry.space_group_name_H-M   'P 1'
#
loop_
_entity.id
_entity.type
_entity.pdbx_description
1 polymer ?
#
loop_
_entity_poly.entity_id
_entity_poly.type
_entity_poly.pdbx_seq_one_letter_code
_entity_poly.pdbx_strand_id
1 'polypeptide(L)'
;MTHYLRYCCAMFFALFGFLLATPLSAQAQNREAYVSQSADETTLTFYYDALRATRTGTTWGIEETKSVIFDGTFPGWAGTSLEVDTTTTRVVFDASFRDFRPTTTAKWFYDCKALKQIEGMEYLNTSEVKDMSKMFYGCSALTSIDLKHFNTQNVTNMKGMFRRCSALTSLDLQHFNTQNVTDMRIMFDDCKALKTLDLQNFNTQNVTDMYGMFWNCAALTSLDLQHFNTQNVIEMSLMFAHCLALTSLDVQNFNTQKVTNMFWMFHSCSALTSLDVQNFNTQNVTDMSGMFAQCSALTSLDVQNFNTQKVTDMNWMFYACPALTTIYSNTAWRCPKSDDMFFCNPKLKGAVSYDGKNRDVMMANPETGYFTAKPTTAKRNRRSAAHLPAARKRVRGAWKHLPAGV
;
A
#
# COMPACT_ATOMS: atom_id res chain seq x y z
N MET A 1 -85.41 9.25 12.39
CA MET A 1 -84.53 8.13 12.11
C MET A 1 -83.31 8.50 11.23
N THR A 2 -83.10 9.79 10.90
CA THR A 2 -82.07 10.25 9.96
C THR A 2 -80.85 10.93 10.62
N HIS A 3 -80.95 11.29 11.91
CA HIS A 3 -79.81 11.91 12.61
C HIS A 3 -78.86 10.91 13.28
N TYR A 4 -79.29 9.74 13.70
CA TYR A 4 -78.47 8.72 14.33
C TYR A 4 -77.56 7.99 13.34
N LEU A 5 -77.93 7.86 12.06
CA LEU A 5 -77.14 7.19 11.04
C LEU A 5 -75.94 8.01 10.60
N ARG A 6 -75.98 9.36 10.72
CA ARG A 6 -74.83 10.24 10.37
C ARG A 6 -73.74 10.24 11.46
N TYR A 7 -74.14 10.05 12.72
CA TYR A 7 -73.14 9.99 13.81
C TYR A 7 -72.44 8.64 13.88
N CYS A 8 -73.10 7.53 13.54
CA CYS A 8 -72.47 6.23 13.48
C CYS A 8 -71.46 6.11 12.31
N CYS A 9 -71.80 6.67 11.14
CA CYS A 9 -70.82 6.70 10.02
C CYS A 9 -69.62 7.61 10.30
N ALA A 10 -69.80 8.75 10.98
CA ALA A 10 -68.65 9.63 11.33
C ALA A 10 -67.76 9.03 12.40
N MET A 11 -68.27 8.26 13.34
CA MET A 11 -67.42 7.53 14.32
C MET A 11 -66.73 6.31 13.71
N PHE A 12 -67.35 5.62 12.74
CA PHE A 12 -66.66 4.51 12.03
C PHE A 12 -65.54 5.00 11.15
N PHE A 13 -65.68 6.14 10.48
CA PHE A 13 -64.60 6.74 9.70
C PHE A 13 -63.44 7.32 10.57
N ALA A 14 -63.77 7.83 11.76
CA ALA A 14 -62.80 8.31 12.73
C ALA A 14 -62.00 7.15 13.38
N LEU A 15 -62.66 6.00 13.68
CA LEU A 15 -61.94 4.83 14.19
C LEU A 15 -61.14 4.08 13.11
N PHE A 16 -61.59 4.05 11.83
CA PHE A 16 -60.86 3.43 10.75
C PHE A 16 -59.69 4.31 10.23
N GLY A 17 -59.82 5.66 10.37
CA GLY A 17 -58.75 6.59 10.06
C GLY A 17 -57.59 6.56 11.07
N PHE A 18 -57.82 6.13 12.31
CA PHE A 18 -56.81 6.00 13.35
C PHE A 18 -56.01 4.66 13.27
N LEU A 19 -56.53 3.64 12.56
CA LEU A 19 -55.86 2.34 12.39
C LEU A 19 -54.95 2.26 11.17
N LEU A 20 -54.92 3.29 10.29
CA LEU A 20 -54.07 3.33 9.11
C LEU A 20 -52.98 4.42 9.17
N ALA A 21 -52.93 5.18 10.24
CA ALA A 21 -51.86 6.15 10.49
C ALA A 21 -50.95 5.69 11.65
N THR A 22 -50.37 4.48 11.51
CA THR A 22 -49.08 4.26 12.19
C THR A 22 -48.09 5.13 11.44
N PRO A 23 -47.52 6.15 12.09
CA PRO A 23 -46.62 7.03 11.36
C PRO A 23 -45.42 6.19 10.88
N LEU A 24 -45.09 6.30 9.59
CA LEU A 24 -43.85 5.78 9.03
C LEU A 24 -42.62 6.17 9.89
N SER A 25 -42.75 7.24 10.69
CA SER A 25 -41.76 7.70 11.66
C SER A 25 -41.57 6.78 12.88
N ALA A 26 -42.54 5.96 13.24
CA ALA A 26 -42.42 5.02 14.37
C ALA A 26 -41.57 3.78 13.98
N GLN A 27 -41.57 3.39 12.69
CA GLN A 27 -40.68 2.33 12.21
C GLN A 27 -39.22 2.78 12.06
N ALA A 28 -39.00 4.07 11.82
CA ALA A 28 -37.64 4.62 11.75
C ALA A 28 -37.00 4.74 13.15
N GLN A 29 -37.77 4.82 14.22
CA GLN A 29 -37.30 5.03 15.58
C GLN A 29 -36.73 3.77 16.25
N ASN A 30 -36.98 2.56 15.68
CA ASN A 30 -36.55 1.28 16.25
C ASN A 30 -35.58 0.51 15.32
N ARG A 31 -35.08 1.13 14.24
CA ARG A 31 -34.09 0.49 13.37
C ARG A 31 -32.73 0.49 14.06
N GLU A 32 -32.07 -0.65 14.08
CA GLU A 32 -30.70 -0.80 14.56
C GLU A 32 -29.84 -1.52 13.51
N ALA A 33 -28.55 -1.23 13.50
CA ALA A 33 -27.58 -1.94 12.67
C ALA A 33 -27.02 -3.14 13.47
N TYR A 34 -27.07 -4.32 12.87
CA TYR A 34 -26.63 -5.55 13.53
C TYR A 34 -26.19 -6.59 12.51
N VAL A 35 -25.45 -7.58 13.00
CA VAL A 35 -25.02 -8.76 12.26
C VAL A 35 -25.74 -9.99 12.82
N SER A 36 -26.22 -10.86 11.94
CA SER A 36 -26.83 -12.16 12.30
C SER A 36 -26.03 -13.27 11.67
N GLN A 37 -25.68 -14.28 12.46
CA GLN A 37 -25.03 -15.50 12.02
C GLN A 37 -26.08 -16.57 11.75
N SER A 38 -25.95 -17.31 10.65
CA SER A 38 -26.79 -18.47 10.32
C SER A 38 -26.61 -19.58 11.35
N ALA A 39 -27.63 -20.46 11.48
CA ALA A 39 -27.60 -21.56 12.46
C ALA A 39 -26.45 -22.57 12.24
N ASP A 40 -25.94 -22.68 11.01
CA ASP A 40 -24.77 -23.50 10.63
C ASP A 40 -23.44 -22.74 10.73
N GLU A 41 -23.48 -21.50 11.25
CA GLU A 41 -22.34 -20.61 11.47
C GLU A 41 -21.57 -20.22 10.20
N THR A 42 -22.09 -20.53 9.00
CA THR A 42 -21.37 -20.31 7.74
C THR A 42 -21.60 -18.95 7.11
N THR A 43 -22.68 -18.25 7.48
CA THR A 43 -23.07 -16.97 6.87
C THR A 43 -23.26 -15.88 7.92
N LEU A 44 -22.63 -14.73 7.69
CA LEU A 44 -22.91 -13.48 8.41
C LEU A 44 -23.75 -12.57 7.54
N THR A 45 -24.90 -12.10 8.04
CA THR A 45 -25.76 -11.16 7.33
C THR A 45 -25.89 -9.85 8.10
N PHE A 46 -25.63 -8.73 7.42
CA PHE A 46 -25.69 -7.37 7.96
C PHE A 46 -27.03 -6.76 7.66
N TYR A 47 -27.74 -6.27 8.68
CA TYR A 47 -29.06 -5.68 8.61
C TYR A 47 -29.11 -4.29 9.25
N TYR A 48 -30.05 -3.45 8.76
CA TYR A 48 -30.44 -2.21 9.41
C TYR A 48 -31.96 -2.11 9.43
N ASP A 49 -32.58 -2.80 10.38
CA ASP A 49 -34.03 -2.88 10.53
C ASP A 49 -34.44 -2.99 12.02
N ALA A 50 -35.73 -3.20 12.29
CA ALA A 50 -36.29 -3.39 13.63
C ALA A 50 -36.50 -4.88 13.99
N LEU A 51 -35.90 -5.82 13.26
CA LEU A 51 -36.25 -7.24 13.34
C LEU A 51 -35.19 -8.09 14.08
N ARG A 52 -34.19 -7.46 14.72
CA ARG A 52 -33.09 -8.20 15.40
C ARG A 52 -33.59 -9.26 16.38
N ALA A 53 -34.58 -8.91 17.22
CA ALA A 53 -35.14 -9.81 18.21
C ALA A 53 -35.90 -11.02 17.63
N THR A 54 -36.27 -10.95 16.34
CA THR A 54 -36.96 -12.06 15.64
C THR A 54 -36.04 -12.95 14.85
N ARG A 55 -34.74 -12.61 14.72
CA ARG A 55 -33.76 -13.41 13.99
C ARG A 55 -33.41 -14.68 14.75
N THR A 56 -33.24 -15.77 14.02
CA THR A 56 -32.76 -17.02 14.57
C THR A 56 -31.23 -17.05 14.50
N GLY A 57 -30.58 -17.63 15.50
CA GLY A 57 -29.12 -17.68 15.58
C GLY A 57 -28.53 -16.54 16.43
N THR A 58 -27.18 -16.45 16.40
CA THR A 58 -26.46 -15.42 17.16
C THR A 58 -26.54 -14.07 16.45
N THR A 59 -26.77 -13.00 17.20
CA THR A 59 -26.76 -11.63 16.66
C THR A 59 -25.89 -10.72 17.50
N TRP A 60 -25.21 -9.79 16.83
CA TRP A 60 -24.40 -8.72 17.46
C TRP A 60 -24.84 -7.36 16.94
N GLY A 61 -25.03 -6.38 17.81
CA GLY A 61 -25.16 -4.98 17.37
C GLY A 61 -23.87 -4.52 16.72
N ILE A 62 -23.98 -3.57 15.79
CA ILE A 62 -22.79 -3.12 15.01
C ILE A 62 -21.70 -2.52 15.90
N GLU A 63 -22.07 -1.97 17.05
CA GLU A 63 -21.14 -1.40 18.03
C GLU A 63 -20.69 -2.41 19.09
N GLU A 64 -21.21 -3.63 19.06
CA GLU A 64 -20.81 -4.67 20.02
C GLU A 64 -19.40 -5.17 19.69
N THR A 65 -18.53 -5.12 20.70
CA THR A 65 -17.12 -5.48 20.55
C THR A 65 -16.70 -6.49 21.58
N LYS A 66 -15.67 -7.26 21.25
CA LYS A 66 -14.91 -8.13 22.16
C LYS A 66 -13.48 -7.64 22.29
N SER A 67 -12.90 -7.72 23.47
CA SER A 67 -11.54 -7.25 23.75
C SER A 67 -10.57 -8.41 23.89
N VAL A 68 -9.41 -8.27 23.29
CA VAL A 68 -8.29 -9.21 23.41
C VAL A 68 -7.12 -8.48 24.08
N ILE A 69 -6.58 -9.08 25.15
CA ILE A 69 -5.45 -8.52 25.89
C ILE A 69 -4.27 -8.31 24.92
N PHE A 70 -3.70 -7.11 24.93
CA PHE A 70 -2.58 -6.66 24.08
C PHE A 70 -2.90 -6.47 22.57
N ASP A 71 -4.12 -6.83 22.07
CA ASP A 71 -4.45 -6.68 20.64
C ASP A 71 -5.65 -5.73 20.39
N GLY A 72 -6.28 -5.27 21.48
CA GLY A 72 -7.37 -4.29 21.46
C GLY A 72 -8.73 -4.90 21.15
N THR A 73 -9.63 -4.07 20.60
CA THR A 73 -11.03 -4.42 20.39
C THR A 73 -11.28 -4.93 18.97
N PHE A 74 -12.24 -5.86 18.87
CA PHE A 74 -12.72 -6.44 17.63
C PHE A 74 -14.24 -6.40 17.60
N PRO A 75 -14.90 -6.33 16.43
CA PRO A 75 -16.35 -6.54 16.32
C PRO A 75 -16.74 -7.89 16.92
N GLY A 76 -17.92 -7.95 17.53
CA GLY A 76 -18.40 -9.16 18.21
C GLY A 76 -18.39 -10.42 17.33
N TRP A 77 -18.68 -10.26 16.05
CA TRP A 77 -18.76 -11.33 15.04
C TRP A 77 -17.44 -11.68 14.36
N ALA A 78 -16.41 -10.83 14.42
CA ALA A 78 -15.15 -11.04 13.70
C ALA A 78 -14.26 -12.05 14.42
N GLY A 79 -13.32 -12.65 13.71
CA GLY A 79 -12.19 -13.38 14.30
C GLY A 79 -11.31 -12.44 15.14
N THR A 80 -10.37 -13.01 15.87
CA THR A 80 -9.36 -12.26 16.64
C THR A 80 -7.99 -12.89 16.43
N SER A 81 -6.94 -12.29 16.97
CA SER A 81 -5.60 -12.89 16.94
C SER A 81 -5.50 -14.23 17.69
N LEU A 82 -6.40 -14.48 18.64
CA LEU A 82 -6.43 -15.71 19.45
C LEU A 82 -7.51 -16.70 18.97
N GLU A 83 -8.62 -16.18 18.44
CA GLU A 83 -9.78 -16.97 17.99
C GLU A 83 -10.04 -16.66 16.51
N VAL A 84 -9.53 -17.50 15.65
CA VAL A 84 -9.67 -17.36 14.19
C VAL A 84 -11.04 -17.89 13.78
N ASP A 85 -11.75 -17.13 12.92
CA ASP A 85 -12.97 -17.62 12.29
C ASP A 85 -12.62 -18.54 11.11
N THR A 86 -12.96 -19.82 11.26
CA THR A 86 -12.75 -20.85 10.22
C THR A 86 -14.06 -21.39 9.65
N THR A 87 -15.21 -20.88 10.09
CA THR A 87 -16.55 -21.34 9.72
C THR A 87 -17.24 -20.42 8.74
N THR A 88 -17.15 -19.11 8.91
CA THR A 88 -17.78 -18.14 8.02
C THR A 88 -17.22 -18.22 6.60
N THR A 89 -18.01 -18.72 5.67
CA THR A 89 -17.66 -18.80 4.24
C THR A 89 -18.27 -17.71 3.39
N ARG A 90 -19.35 -17.07 3.88
CA ARG A 90 -20.18 -16.10 3.17
C ARG A 90 -20.55 -14.92 4.06
N VAL A 91 -20.53 -13.74 3.48
CA VAL A 91 -21.06 -12.50 4.06
C VAL A 91 -22.11 -11.93 3.13
N VAL A 92 -23.21 -11.42 3.68
CA VAL A 92 -24.31 -10.76 2.95
C VAL A 92 -24.60 -9.41 3.59
N PHE A 93 -24.60 -8.35 2.80
CA PHE A 93 -25.22 -7.09 3.18
C PHE A 93 -26.65 -7.09 2.65
N ASP A 94 -27.64 -7.12 3.55
CA ASP A 94 -29.05 -7.02 3.17
C ASP A 94 -29.37 -5.64 2.62
N ALA A 95 -30.38 -5.52 1.75
CA ALA A 95 -30.77 -4.26 1.15
C ALA A 95 -31.18 -3.18 2.18
N SER A 96 -31.61 -3.58 3.38
CA SER A 96 -31.90 -2.66 4.49
C SER A 96 -30.66 -1.90 4.96
N PHE A 97 -29.45 -2.49 4.80
CA PHE A 97 -28.20 -1.91 5.29
C PHE A 97 -27.78 -0.64 4.51
N ARG A 98 -28.36 -0.39 3.32
CA ARG A 98 -28.04 0.81 2.49
C ARG A 98 -28.23 2.14 3.19
N ASP A 99 -29.13 2.20 4.18
CA ASP A 99 -29.43 3.42 4.92
C ASP A 99 -28.51 3.64 6.13
N PHE A 100 -27.74 2.64 6.52
CA PHE A 100 -26.78 2.75 7.60
C PHE A 100 -25.48 3.40 7.11
N ARG A 101 -24.85 4.19 7.96
CA ARG A 101 -23.60 4.91 7.69
C ARG A 101 -22.59 4.58 8.79
N PRO A 102 -21.80 3.52 8.65
CA PRO A 102 -20.75 3.22 9.63
C PRO A 102 -19.67 4.30 9.60
N THR A 103 -19.12 4.63 10.75
CA THR A 103 -17.96 5.52 10.88
C THR A 103 -16.64 4.77 10.84
N THR A 104 -16.68 3.45 11.01
CA THR A 104 -15.54 2.52 10.90
C THR A 104 -15.99 1.18 10.34
N THR A 105 -15.12 0.57 9.55
CA THR A 105 -15.21 -0.84 9.15
C THR A 105 -13.96 -1.61 9.58
N ALA A 106 -13.18 -1.01 10.51
CA ALA A 106 -11.95 -1.62 11.01
C ALA A 106 -12.21 -3.03 11.56
N LYS A 107 -11.40 -3.98 11.10
CA LYS A 107 -11.45 -5.39 11.53
C LYS A 107 -12.78 -6.12 11.29
N TRP A 108 -13.68 -5.65 10.44
CA TRP A 108 -15.00 -6.27 10.26
C TRP A 108 -14.94 -7.75 9.85
N PHE A 109 -13.95 -8.13 9.06
CA PHE A 109 -13.73 -9.53 8.62
C PHE A 109 -12.34 -10.03 9.03
N TYR A 110 -11.85 -9.57 10.18
CA TYR A 110 -10.54 -9.93 10.68
C TYR A 110 -10.44 -11.43 10.92
N ASP A 111 -9.43 -12.07 10.30
CA ASP A 111 -9.14 -13.51 10.37
C ASP A 111 -10.34 -14.43 10.05
N CYS A 112 -11.28 -13.99 9.19
CA CYS A 112 -12.30 -14.85 8.59
C CYS A 112 -11.63 -15.70 7.50
N LYS A 113 -10.86 -16.71 7.90
CA LYS A 113 -10.00 -17.49 7.00
C LYS A 113 -10.74 -18.31 5.97
N ALA A 114 -11.97 -18.73 6.27
CA ALA A 114 -12.82 -19.52 5.38
C ALA A 114 -13.65 -18.65 4.42
N LEU A 115 -13.66 -17.33 4.58
CA LEU A 115 -14.48 -16.42 3.80
C LEU A 115 -14.12 -16.47 2.32
N LYS A 116 -15.11 -16.82 1.48
CA LYS A 116 -14.96 -16.96 0.02
C LYS A 116 -15.76 -15.93 -0.75
N GLN A 117 -16.88 -15.46 -0.20
CA GLN A 117 -17.85 -14.63 -0.92
C GLN A 117 -18.43 -13.54 -0.02
N ILE A 118 -18.54 -12.33 -0.59
CA ILE A 118 -19.24 -11.21 0.02
C ILE A 118 -20.26 -10.71 -1.01
N GLU A 119 -21.53 -10.65 -0.61
CA GLU A 119 -22.66 -10.23 -1.46
C GLU A 119 -23.26 -8.94 -0.93
N GLY A 120 -23.90 -8.17 -1.81
CA GLY A 120 -24.60 -6.93 -1.42
C GLY A 120 -23.66 -5.80 -1.02
N MET A 121 -22.40 -5.80 -1.48
CA MET A 121 -21.44 -4.73 -1.18
C MET A 121 -21.94 -3.34 -1.61
N GLU A 122 -22.84 -3.26 -2.57
CA GLU A 122 -23.54 -2.03 -2.97
C GLU A 122 -24.45 -1.45 -1.89
N TYR A 123 -24.79 -2.23 -0.86
CA TYR A 123 -25.56 -1.79 0.29
C TYR A 123 -24.68 -1.32 1.46
N LEU A 124 -23.38 -1.54 1.41
CA LEU A 124 -22.44 -0.99 2.39
C LEU A 124 -22.05 0.44 2.01
N ASN A 125 -22.64 1.41 2.67
CA ASN A 125 -22.30 2.81 2.44
C ASN A 125 -21.12 3.25 3.29
N THR A 126 -19.97 3.45 2.66
CA THR A 126 -18.72 3.81 3.34
C THR A 126 -18.42 5.32 3.37
N SER A 127 -19.40 6.16 3.02
CA SER A 127 -19.18 7.62 2.88
C SER A 127 -18.72 8.33 4.15
N GLU A 128 -19.02 7.79 5.34
CA GLU A 128 -18.62 8.35 6.63
C GLU A 128 -17.47 7.60 7.31
N VAL A 129 -16.98 6.54 6.66
CA VAL A 129 -15.89 5.71 7.22
C VAL A 129 -14.58 6.48 7.24
N LYS A 130 -13.93 6.50 8.40
CA LYS A 130 -12.60 7.09 8.63
C LYS A 130 -11.51 6.03 8.82
N ASP A 131 -11.87 4.85 9.31
CA ASP A 131 -10.93 3.76 9.59
C ASP A 131 -11.39 2.47 8.90
N MET A 132 -10.57 1.99 7.95
CA MET A 132 -10.73 0.71 7.26
C MET A 132 -9.59 -0.28 7.62
N SER A 133 -8.86 0.03 8.70
CA SER A 133 -7.70 -0.78 9.06
C SER A 133 -8.08 -2.23 9.32
N LYS A 134 -7.28 -3.14 8.75
CA LYS A 134 -7.44 -4.60 8.91
C LYS A 134 -8.84 -5.14 8.55
N MET A 135 -9.63 -4.42 7.70
CA MET A 135 -11.01 -4.81 7.38
C MET A 135 -11.09 -6.25 6.87
N PHE A 136 -10.18 -6.64 5.97
CA PHE A 136 -10.11 -8.00 5.38
C PHE A 136 -8.84 -8.75 5.82
N TYR A 137 -8.22 -8.34 6.91
CA TYR A 137 -7.02 -9.00 7.41
C TYR A 137 -7.25 -10.51 7.58
N GLY A 138 -6.40 -11.35 6.98
CA GLY A 138 -6.44 -12.79 7.15
C GLY A 138 -7.56 -13.51 6.42
N CYS A 139 -8.34 -12.85 5.54
CA CYS A 139 -9.32 -13.50 4.66
C CYS A 139 -8.62 -14.35 3.59
N SER A 140 -7.94 -15.41 4.03
CA SER A 140 -6.99 -16.16 3.19
C SER A 140 -7.63 -17.02 2.10
N ALA A 141 -8.94 -17.29 2.19
CA ALA A 141 -9.69 -18.02 1.15
C ALA A 141 -10.38 -17.08 0.14
N LEU A 142 -10.37 -15.76 0.36
CA LEU A 142 -11.03 -14.78 -0.50
C LEU A 142 -10.20 -14.60 -1.78
N THR A 143 -10.79 -14.95 -2.94
CA THR A 143 -10.11 -14.91 -4.24
C THR A 143 -10.38 -13.63 -5.03
N SER A 144 -11.51 -12.98 -4.77
CA SER A 144 -11.92 -11.71 -5.37
C SER A 144 -12.86 -10.96 -4.46
N ILE A 145 -12.98 -9.64 -4.65
CA ILE A 145 -13.88 -8.78 -3.88
C ILE A 145 -14.33 -7.60 -4.76
N ASP A 146 -15.62 -7.28 -4.73
CA ASP A 146 -16.19 -6.10 -5.41
C ASP A 146 -16.11 -4.87 -4.50
N LEU A 147 -15.25 -3.91 -4.83
CA LEU A 147 -15.03 -2.68 -4.08
C LEU A 147 -15.50 -1.43 -4.83
N LYS A 148 -16.17 -1.59 -5.99
CA LYS A 148 -16.55 -0.46 -6.87
C LYS A 148 -17.47 0.58 -6.21
N HIS A 149 -18.18 0.21 -5.15
CA HIS A 149 -19.09 1.09 -4.42
C HIS A 149 -18.45 1.75 -3.18
N PHE A 150 -17.18 1.44 -2.90
CA PHE A 150 -16.50 2.04 -1.75
C PHE A 150 -16.23 3.53 -1.99
N ASN A 151 -16.73 4.36 -1.10
CA ASN A 151 -16.33 5.76 -0.98
C ASN A 151 -15.27 5.88 0.11
N THR A 152 -14.03 6.17 -0.28
CA THR A 152 -12.89 6.25 0.65
C THR A 152 -12.41 7.68 0.90
N GLN A 153 -13.19 8.70 0.44
CA GLN A 153 -12.77 10.12 0.53
C GLN A 153 -12.48 10.61 1.96
N ASN A 154 -13.14 10.01 2.97
CA ASN A 154 -12.98 10.39 4.38
C ASN A 154 -12.04 9.46 5.15
N VAL A 155 -11.49 8.44 4.49
CA VAL A 155 -10.64 7.43 5.13
C VAL A 155 -9.26 8.02 5.39
N THR A 156 -8.79 7.86 6.64
CA THR A 156 -7.47 8.30 7.10
C THR A 156 -6.53 7.13 7.41
N ASN A 157 -7.10 5.94 7.65
CA ASN A 157 -6.35 4.75 8.06
C ASN A 157 -6.75 3.53 7.22
N MET A 158 -5.78 2.99 6.44
CA MET A 158 -5.93 1.76 5.65
C MET A 158 -4.90 0.69 6.05
N LYS A 159 -4.31 0.81 7.25
CA LYS A 159 -3.31 -0.13 7.75
C LYS A 159 -3.79 -1.57 7.67
N GLY A 160 -3.04 -2.40 6.93
CA GLY A 160 -3.28 -3.85 6.82
C GLY A 160 -4.65 -4.23 6.26
N MET A 161 -5.31 -3.36 5.47
CA MET A 161 -6.69 -3.58 5.01
C MET A 161 -6.86 -4.94 4.32
N PHE A 162 -5.88 -5.36 3.49
CA PHE A 162 -5.88 -6.63 2.77
C PHE A 162 -4.76 -7.58 3.23
N ARG A 163 -4.13 -7.29 4.37
CA ARG A 163 -3.02 -8.11 4.87
C ARG A 163 -3.43 -9.57 4.99
N ARG A 164 -2.58 -10.49 4.48
CA ARG A 164 -2.81 -11.96 4.49
C ARG A 164 -4.04 -12.43 3.70
N CYS A 165 -4.53 -11.64 2.73
CA CYS A 165 -5.47 -12.12 1.72
C CYS A 165 -4.72 -12.97 0.68
N SER A 166 -4.18 -14.12 1.11
CA SER A 166 -3.17 -14.88 0.36
C SER A 166 -3.69 -15.54 -0.92
N ALA A 167 -5.02 -15.73 -1.07
CA ALA A 167 -5.64 -16.26 -2.28
C ALA A 167 -6.11 -15.17 -3.25
N LEU A 168 -6.04 -13.89 -2.88
CA LEU A 168 -6.53 -12.78 -3.69
C LEU A 168 -5.63 -12.59 -4.91
N THR A 169 -6.19 -12.71 -6.12
CA THR A 169 -5.42 -12.68 -7.36
C THR A 169 -5.39 -11.32 -8.04
N SER A 170 -6.41 -10.51 -7.80
CA SER A 170 -6.54 -9.14 -8.32
C SER A 170 -7.40 -8.30 -7.38
N LEU A 171 -7.22 -6.98 -7.44
CA LEU A 171 -8.02 -5.97 -6.74
C LEU A 171 -8.32 -4.83 -7.70
N ASP A 172 -9.59 -4.43 -7.78
CA ASP A 172 -9.99 -3.19 -8.44
C ASP A 172 -10.08 -2.07 -7.39
N LEU A 173 -9.12 -1.14 -7.45
CA LEU A 173 -9.00 0.01 -6.56
C LEU A 173 -9.17 1.35 -7.29
N GLN A 174 -9.70 1.34 -8.52
CA GLN A 174 -9.83 2.56 -9.35
C GLN A 174 -10.70 3.64 -8.70
N HIS A 175 -11.63 3.26 -7.83
CA HIS A 175 -12.51 4.18 -7.12
C HIS A 175 -11.96 4.67 -5.77
N PHE A 176 -10.79 4.19 -5.35
CA PHE A 176 -10.20 4.58 -4.07
C PHE A 176 -9.64 6.00 -4.14
N ASN A 177 -10.16 6.89 -3.30
CA ASN A 177 -9.57 8.19 -3.04
C ASN A 177 -8.76 8.11 -1.74
N THR A 178 -7.44 8.20 -1.86
CA THR A 178 -6.52 8.06 -0.71
C THR A 178 -5.91 9.39 -0.26
N GLN A 179 -6.44 10.53 -0.73
CA GLN A 179 -5.86 11.85 -0.43
C GLN A 179 -5.75 12.18 1.07
N ASN A 180 -6.64 11.60 1.91
CA ASN A 180 -6.65 11.83 3.35
C ASN A 180 -5.96 10.72 4.15
N VAL A 181 -5.47 9.67 3.47
CA VAL A 181 -4.85 8.53 4.14
C VAL A 181 -3.45 8.90 4.63
N THR A 182 -3.17 8.60 5.90
CA THR A 182 -1.88 8.84 6.55
C THR A 182 -1.14 7.55 6.90
N ASP A 183 -1.83 6.43 7.05
CA ASP A 183 -1.27 5.12 7.41
C ASP A 183 -1.66 4.05 6.38
N MET A 184 -0.66 3.57 5.62
CA MET A 184 -0.79 2.48 4.64
C MET A 184 0.11 1.28 4.99
N ARG A 185 0.60 1.20 6.24
CA ARG A 185 1.47 0.10 6.67
C ARG A 185 0.84 -1.25 6.36
N ILE A 186 1.67 -2.16 5.82
CA ILE A 186 1.27 -3.55 5.60
C ILE A 186 -0.06 -3.73 4.86
N MET A 187 -0.46 -2.74 4.01
CA MET A 187 -1.80 -2.76 3.38
C MET A 187 -2.02 -4.02 2.55
N PHE A 188 -0.99 -4.46 1.80
CA PHE A 188 -1.03 -5.63 0.93
C PHE A 188 -0.05 -6.74 1.39
N ASP A 189 0.49 -6.63 2.62
CA ASP A 189 1.43 -7.63 3.14
C ASP A 189 0.82 -9.04 3.08
N ASP A 190 1.63 -9.98 2.60
CA ASP A 190 1.28 -11.41 2.47
C ASP A 190 0.11 -11.69 1.49
N CYS A 191 -0.15 -10.78 0.51
CA CYS A 191 -1.04 -11.04 -0.63
C CYS A 191 -0.31 -11.86 -1.69
N LYS A 192 0.02 -13.12 -1.36
CA LYS A 192 0.95 -13.98 -2.12
C LYS A 192 0.53 -14.28 -3.54
N ALA A 193 -0.78 -14.34 -3.82
CA ALA A 193 -1.31 -14.68 -5.15
C ALA A 193 -1.56 -13.46 -6.04
N LEU A 194 -1.39 -12.23 -5.50
CA LEU A 194 -1.65 -10.99 -6.22
C LEU A 194 -0.60 -10.79 -7.31
N LYS A 195 -1.05 -10.81 -8.58
CA LYS A 195 -0.15 -10.74 -9.75
C LYS A 195 0.05 -9.32 -10.26
N THR A 196 -1.01 -8.53 -10.21
CA THR A 196 -1.02 -7.13 -10.67
C THR A 196 -1.82 -6.29 -9.70
N LEU A 197 -1.45 -5.02 -9.58
CA LEU A 197 -2.14 -4.07 -8.72
C LEU A 197 -2.10 -2.69 -9.40
N ASP A 198 -3.28 -2.14 -9.71
CA ASP A 198 -3.40 -0.79 -10.25
C ASP A 198 -3.56 0.22 -9.13
N LEU A 199 -2.58 1.12 -9.01
CA LEU A 199 -2.51 2.15 -7.98
C LEU A 199 -2.49 3.57 -8.56
N GLN A 200 -2.89 3.76 -9.84
CA GLN A 200 -2.81 5.06 -10.51
C GLN A 200 -3.56 6.18 -9.77
N ASN A 201 -4.64 5.85 -9.07
CA ASN A 201 -5.44 6.81 -8.31
C ASN A 201 -5.00 7.00 -6.86
N PHE A 202 -3.92 6.33 -6.43
CA PHE A 202 -3.41 6.48 -5.07
C PHE A 202 -2.67 7.81 -4.91
N ASN A 203 -3.22 8.68 -4.09
CA ASN A 203 -2.54 9.90 -3.63
C ASN A 203 -1.89 9.61 -2.27
N THR A 204 -0.57 9.57 -2.23
CA THR A 204 0.21 9.23 -1.03
C THR A 204 0.85 10.45 -0.35
N GLN A 205 0.46 11.67 -0.73
CA GLN A 205 1.09 12.91 -0.25
C GLN A 205 1.05 13.07 1.29
N ASN A 206 0.04 12.51 1.96
CA ASN A 206 -0.14 12.59 3.40
C ASN A 206 0.35 11.34 4.15
N VAL A 207 0.83 10.31 3.42
CA VAL A 207 1.33 9.08 4.02
C VAL A 207 2.68 9.34 4.67
N THR A 208 2.82 8.92 5.93
CA THR A 208 4.08 9.07 6.70
C THR A 208 4.78 7.73 6.94
N ASP A 209 4.06 6.62 6.78
CA ASP A 209 4.57 5.29 7.08
C ASP A 209 4.11 4.29 6.02
N MET A 210 5.07 3.71 5.29
CA MET A 210 4.88 2.69 4.25
C MET A 210 5.52 1.34 4.65
N TYR A 211 5.76 1.12 5.95
CA TYR A 211 6.31 -0.13 6.48
C TYR A 211 5.61 -1.35 5.86
N GLY A 212 6.35 -2.21 5.18
CA GLY A 212 5.89 -3.48 4.64
C GLY A 212 4.67 -3.39 3.71
N MET A 213 4.41 -2.26 3.03
CA MET A 213 3.16 -2.07 2.26
C MET A 213 2.91 -3.19 1.26
N PHE A 214 3.97 -3.72 0.61
CA PHE A 214 3.91 -4.83 -0.35
C PHE A 214 4.71 -6.06 0.11
N TRP A 215 5.00 -6.17 1.41
CA TRP A 215 5.78 -7.27 1.95
C TRP A 215 5.16 -8.61 1.55
N ASN A 216 5.99 -9.53 1.02
CA ASN A 216 5.58 -10.87 0.61
C ASN A 216 4.43 -10.94 -0.42
N CYS A 217 4.34 -9.92 -1.32
CA CYS A 217 3.55 -10.01 -2.54
C CYS A 217 4.30 -10.87 -3.58
N ALA A 218 4.45 -12.16 -3.28
CA ALA A 218 5.40 -13.05 -3.95
C ALA A 218 5.13 -13.27 -5.44
N ALA A 219 3.86 -13.16 -5.89
CA ALA A 219 3.48 -13.32 -7.29
C ALA A 219 3.44 -12.01 -8.08
N LEU A 220 3.67 -10.86 -7.44
CA LEU A 220 3.59 -9.55 -8.10
C LEU A 220 4.75 -9.39 -9.08
N THR A 221 4.42 -9.23 -10.38
CA THR A 221 5.42 -9.18 -11.46
C THR A 221 5.86 -7.77 -11.84
N SER A 222 4.97 -6.81 -11.64
CA SER A 222 5.22 -5.38 -11.90
C SER A 222 4.38 -4.52 -10.98
N LEU A 223 4.82 -3.29 -10.73
CA LEU A 223 4.12 -2.31 -9.91
C LEU A 223 4.42 -0.91 -10.44
N ASP A 224 3.38 -0.17 -10.81
CA ASP A 224 3.50 1.23 -11.22
C ASP A 224 3.34 2.15 -10.01
N LEU A 225 4.41 2.87 -9.67
CA LEU A 225 4.49 3.78 -8.53
C LEU A 225 4.76 5.24 -8.97
N GLN A 226 4.58 5.57 -10.26
CA GLN A 226 4.89 6.91 -10.79
C GLN A 226 4.10 8.03 -10.08
N HIS A 227 2.92 7.72 -9.54
CA HIS A 227 2.07 8.68 -8.82
C HIS A 227 2.32 8.74 -7.31
N PHE A 228 3.22 7.89 -6.78
CA PHE A 228 3.54 7.91 -5.36
C PHE A 228 4.34 9.15 -4.99
N ASN A 229 3.79 9.96 -4.09
CA ASN A 229 4.49 11.07 -3.46
C ASN A 229 4.98 10.65 -2.08
N THR A 230 6.28 10.43 -1.94
CA THR A 230 6.89 9.95 -0.69
C THR A 230 7.55 11.04 0.15
N GLN A 231 7.31 12.34 -0.16
CA GLN A 231 7.97 13.47 0.50
C GLN A 231 7.76 13.54 2.03
N ASN A 232 6.71 12.91 2.54
CA ASN A 232 6.38 12.88 3.98
C ASN A 232 6.69 11.54 4.64
N VAL A 233 7.15 10.55 3.88
CA VAL A 233 7.41 9.20 4.41
C VAL A 233 8.68 9.19 5.24
N ILE A 234 8.58 8.61 6.44
CA ILE A 234 9.67 8.47 7.41
C ILE A 234 10.13 7.00 7.49
N GLU A 235 9.23 6.07 7.25
CA GLU A 235 9.44 4.63 7.41
C GLU A 235 9.16 3.89 6.10
N MET A 236 10.18 3.18 5.56
CA MET A 236 10.11 2.40 4.32
C MET A 236 10.63 0.96 4.50
N SER A 237 10.91 0.53 5.74
CA SER A 237 11.44 -0.82 5.94
C SER A 237 10.46 -1.88 5.44
N LEU A 238 11.01 -2.98 4.91
CA LEU A 238 10.26 -4.12 4.38
C LEU A 238 9.33 -3.80 3.20
N MET A 239 9.30 -2.58 2.66
CA MET A 239 8.25 -2.14 1.73
C MET A 239 8.04 -3.09 0.55
N PHE A 240 9.11 -3.67 -0.01
CA PHE A 240 9.07 -4.63 -1.11
C PHE A 240 9.70 -5.98 -0.76
N ALA A 241 9.98 -6.24 0.52
CA ALA A 241 10.63 -7.47 0.92
C ALA A 241 9.83 -8.70 0.47
N HIS A 242 10.53 -9.73 -0.04
CA HIS A 242 9.92 -10.95 -0.57
C HIS A 242 8.95 -10.77 -1.76
N CYS A 243 9.09 -9.71 -2.57
CA CYS A 243 8.45 -9.61 -3.87
C CYS A 243 9.23 -10.46 -4.88
N LEU A 244 9.08 -11.78 -4.78
CA LEU A 244 9.95 -12.77 -5.44
C LEU A 244 9.89 -12.73 -6.97
N ALA A 245 8.70 -12.40 -7.54
CA ALA A 245 8.45 -12.38 -8.98
C ALA A 245 8.65 -11.01 -9.62
N LEU A 246 8.97 -9.96 -8.84
CA LEU A 246 9.10 -8.60 -9.33
C LEU A 246 10.37 -8.46 -10.18
N THR A 247 10.21 -8.28 -11.50
CA THR A 247 11.32 -8.24 -12.45
C THR A 247 11.89 -6.84 -12.68
N SER A 248 11.07 -5.81 -12.47
CA SER A 248 11.44 -4.40 -12.57
C SER A 248 10.64 -3.57 -11.58
N LEU A 249 11.24 -2.50 -11.09
CA LEU A 249 10.60 -1.55 -10.18
C LEU A 249 11.17 -0.16 -10.44
N ASP A 250 10.29 0.80 -10.77
CA ASP A 250 10.69 2.20 -10.90
C ASP A 250 10.42 2.94 -9.59
N VAL A 251 11.49 3.41 -8.96
CA VAL A 251 11.49 4.20 -7.71
C VAL A 251 12.14 5.57 -7.90
N GLN A 252 12.32 6.02 -9.15
CA GLN A 252 12.98 7.30 -9.44
C GLN A 252 12.23 8.51 -8.86
N ASN A 253 10.92 8.41 -8.69
CA ASN A 253 10.10 9.47 -8.10
C ASN A 253 10.09 9.48 -6.55
N PHE A 254 10.75 8.51 -5.92
CA PHE A 254 10.76 8.44 -4.46
C PHE A 254 11.62 9.57 -3.87
N ASN A 255 11.00 10.43 -3.08
CA ASN A 255 11.69 11.39 -2.22
C ASN A 255 11.95 10.74 -0.86
N THR A 256 13.20 10.37 -0.61
CA THR A 256 13.60 9.69 0.62
C THR A 256 14.24 10.62 1.66
N GLN A 257 14.14 11.95 1.47
CA GLN A 257 14.82 12.93 2.34
C GLN A 257 14.46 12.81 3.81
N LYS A 258 13.22 12.41 4.15
CA LYS A 258 12.76 12.25 5.52
C LYS A 258 12.90 10.81 6.05
N VAL A 259 13.24 9.87 5.19
CA VAL A 259 13.31 8.44 5.55
C VAL A 259 14.45 8.20 6.53
N THR A 260 14.14 7.52 7.62
CA THR A 260 15.10 7.17 8.68
C THR A 260 15.43 5.68 8.71
N ASN A 261 14.58 4.84 8.12
CA ASN A 261 14.72 3.39 8.17
C ASN A 261 14.43 2.77 6.79
N MET A 262 15.41 2.01 6.26
CA MET A 262 15.33 1.26 5.00
C MET A 262 15.67 -0.24 5.21
N PHE A 263 15.52 -0.73 6.48
CA PHE A 263 15.74 -2.13 6.84
C PHE A 263 14.97 -3.05 5.90
N TRP A 264 15.66 -3.98 5.24
CA TRP A 264 15.09 -4.99 4.35
C TRP A 264 14.18 -4.46 3.24
N MET A 265 14.32 -3.22 2.81
CA MET A 265 13.37 -2.60 1.87
C MET A 265 13.18 -3.41 0.58
N PHE A 266 14.24 -4.00 0.03
CA PHE A 266 14.20 -4.85 -1.18
C PHE A 266 14.68 -6.29 -0.91
N HIS A 267 14.69 -6.72 0.35
CA HIS A 267 15.15 -8.06 0.72
C HIS A 267 14.41 -9.15 -0.07
N SER A 268 15.14 -10.10 -0.64
CA SER A 268 14.58 -11.21 -1.42
C SER A 268 13.74 -10.80 -2.65
N CYS A 269 13.98 -9.63 -3.26
CA CYS A 269 13.48 -9.34 -4.60
C CYS A 269 14.28 -10.15 -5.63
N SER A 270 14.10 -11.47 -5.62
CA SER A 270 15.00 -12.44 -6.27
C SER A 270 14.98 -12.40 -7.80
N ALA A 271 13.89 -11.93 -8.42
CA ALA A 271 13.77 -11.77 -9.87
C ALA A 271 14.21 -10.38 -10.38
N LEU A 272 14.50 -9.44 -9.48
CA LEU A 272 14.85 -8.07 -9.85
C LEU A 272 16.26 -8.01 -10.46
N THR A 273 16.34 -7.69 -11.75
CA THR A 273 17.62 -7.70 -12.49
C THR A 273 18.38 -6.38 -12.43
N SER A 274 17.64 -5.27 -12.23
CA SER A 274 18.19 -3.91 -12.10
C SER A 274 17.30 -3.08 -11.19
N LEU A 275 17.90 -2.11 -10.51
CA LEU A 275 17.18 -1.16 -9.65
C LEU A 275 17.93 0.18 -9.67
N ASP A 276 17.23 1.25 -10.02
CA ASP A 276 17.80 2.61 -9.98
C ASP A 276 17.44 3.31 -8.67
N VAL A 277 18.42 3.49 -7.81
CA VAL A 277 18.32 4.17 -6.51
C VAL A 277 19.13 5.46 -6.46
N GLN A 278 19.54 6.00 -7.63
CA GLN A 278 20.39 7.20 -7.67
C GLN A 278 19.71 8.43 -7.06
N ASN A 279 18.38 8.50 -7.05
CA ASN A 279 17.62 9.60 -6.44
C ASN A 279 17.40 9.45 -4.92
N PHE A 280 17.83 8.33 -4.33
CA PHE A 280 17.67 8.15 -2.89
C PHE A 280 18.59 9.10 -2.10
N ASN A 281 17.98 9.93 -1.27
CA ASN A 281 18.67 10.75 -0.29
C ASN A 281 18.68 10.00 1.05
N THR A 282 19.84 9.50 1.45
CA THR A 282 19.99 8.66 2.64
C THR A 282 20.59 9.40 3.84
N GLN A 283 20.65 10.75 3.78
CA GLN A 283 21.30 11.56 4.84
C GLN A 283 20.70 11.39 6.24
N ASN A 284 19.45 10.94 6.35
CA ASN A 284 18.75 10.74 7.62
C ASN A 284 18.57 9.26 7.98
N VAL A 285 18.98 8.35 7.10
CA VAL A 285 18.83 6.91 7.31
C VAL A 285 19.81 6.43 8.37
N THR A 286 19.29 5.66 9.34
CA THR A 286 20.06 5.07 10.44
C THR A 286 20.21 3.56 10.31
N ASP A 287 19.30 2.89 9.59
CA ASP A 287 19.31 1.45 9.39
C ASP A 287 19.12 1.12 7.90
N MET A 288 20.12 0.43 7.31
CA MET A 288 20.12 -0.11 5.95
C MET A 288 20.38 -1.63 5.96
N SER A 289 20.23 -2.28 7.13
CA SER A 289 20.55 -3.70 7.24
C SER A 289 19.68 -4.53 6.30
N GLY A 290 20.32 -5.44 5.57
CA GLY A 290 19.70 -6.33 4.58
C GLY A 290 18.95 -5.64 3.44
N MET A 291 19.17 -4.34 3.18
CA MET A 291 18.36 -3.57 2.22
C MET A 291 18.25 -4.25 0.85
N PHE A 292 19.34 -4.87 0.36
CA PHE A 292 19.38 -5.58 -0.92
C PHE A 292 19.71 -7.08 -0.77
N ALA A 293 19.61 -7.62 0.45
CA ALA A 293 19.94 -9.01 0.70
C ALA A 293 19.07 -9.95 -0.14
N GLN A 294 19.67 -11.03 -0.65
CA GLN A 294 19.02 -12.05 -1.48
C GLN A 294 18.36 -11.54 -2.77
N CYS A 295 18.77 -10.38 -3.30
CA CYS A 295 18.45 -9.95 -4.64
C CYS A 295 19.26 -10.76 -5.66
N SER A 296 18.89 -12.03 -5.85
CA SER A 296 19.74 -13.02 -6.52
C SER A 296 19.96 -12.78 -8.01
N ALA A 297 19.05 -12.06 -8.69
CA ALA A 297 19.19 -11.71 -10.11
C ALA A 297 19.83 -10.33 -10.35
N LEU A 298 20.02 -9.53 -9.30
CA LEU A 298 20.57 -8.18 -9.42
C LEU A 298 22.03 -8.22 -9.88
N THR A 299 22.33 -7.56 -11.00
CA THR A 299 23.67 -7.63 -11.63
C THR A 299 24.57 -6.47 -11.27
N SER A 300 24.01 -5.30 -11.06
CA SER A 300 24.75 -4.09 -10.66
C SER A 300 23.89 -3.14 -9.85
N LEU A 301 24.53 -2.30 -9.05
CA LEU A 301 23.84 -1.29 -8.25
C LEU A 301 24.66 -0.01 -8.18
N ASP A 302 24.01 1.14 -8.34
CA ASP A 302 24.64 2.45 -8.20
C ASP A 302 24.21 3.13 -6.91
N VAL A 303 25.13 3.21 -5.96
CA VAL A 303 24.91 3.81 -4.64
C VAL A 303 25.79 5.04 -4.40
N GLN A 304 26.21 5.73 -5.49
CA GLN A 304 27.10 6.91 -5.39
C GLN A 304 26.53 8.03 -4.52
N ASN A 305 25.21 8.19 -4.51
CA ASN A 305 24.51 9.25 -3.78
C ASN A 305 24.14 8.86 -2.34
N PHE A 306 24.48 7.65 -1.91
CA PHE A 306 24.21 7.21 -0.54
C PHE A 306 25.12 7.96 0.45
N ASN A 307 24.51 8.65 1.39
CA ASN A 307 25.20 9.23 2.55
C ASN A 307 25.03 8.28 3.75
N THR A 308 26.14 7.72 4.20
CA THR A 308 26.15 6.71 5.27
C THR A 308 26.58 7.26 6.64
N GLN A 309 26.70 8.59 6.79
CA GLN A 309 27.24 9.21 8.00
C GLN A 309 26.42 8.92 9.27
N LYS A 310 25.11 8.76 9.14
CA LYS A 310 24.20 8.46 10.26
C LYS A 310 23.86 6.96 10.37
N VAL A 311 24.29 6.15 9.42
CA VAL A 311 23.94 4.73 9.40
C VAL A 311 24.69 3.99 10.50
N THR A 312 23.95 3.29 11.33
CA THR A 312 24.46 2.51 12.46
C THR A 312 24.41 1.00 12.24
N ASP A 313 23.61 0.55 11.24
CA ASP A 313 23.47 -0.86 10.91
C ASP A 313 23.43 -1.07 9.39
N MET A 314 24.35 -1.88 8.86
CA MET A 314 24.46 -2.35 7.48
C MET A 314 24.66 -3.88 7.43
N ASN A 315 24.33 -4.60 8.51
CA ASN A 315 24.41 -6.06 8.52
C ASN A 315 23.67 -6.62 7.31
N TRP A 316 24.29 -7.57 6.60
CA TRP A 316 23.70 -8.26 5.46
C TRP A 316 23.25 -7.37 4.28
N MET A 317 23.67 -6.12 4.18
CA MET A 317 23.11 -5.16 3.20
C MET A 317 23.12 -5.70 1.76
N PHE A 318 24.16 -6.42 1.35
CA PHE A 318 24.30 -7.09 0.05
C PHE A 318 24.47 -8.61 0.19
N TYR A 319 23.96 -9.20 1.26
CA TYR A 319 24.07 -10.64 1.55
C TYR A 319 23.42 -11.47 0.44
N ALA A 320 24.13 -12.50 -0.06
CA ALA A 320 23.60 -13.50 -1.00
C ALA A 320 22.99 -12.91 -2.28
N CYS A 321 23.74 -12.03 -2.97
CA CYS A 321 23.40 -11.52 -4.30
C CYS A 321 24.34 -12.17 -5.35
N PRO A 322 24.18 -13.46 -5.70
CA PRO A 322 25.18 -14.23 -6.46
C PRO A 322 25.36 -13.76 -7.92
N ALA A 323 24.43 -12.99 -8.48
CA ALA A 323 24.56 -12.39 -9.81
C ALA A 323 25.27 -11.02 -9.76
N LEU A 324 25.43 -10.41 -8.57
CA LEU A 324 25.97 -9.06 -8.42
C LEU A 324 27.45 -9.02 -8.79
N THR A 325 27.74 -8.26 -9.85
CA THR A 325 29.12 -8.11 -10.37
C THR A 325 29.74 -6.79 -9.95
N THR A 326 28.92 -5.73 -9.81
CA THR A 326 29.44 -4.37 -9.65
C THR A 326 28.55 -3.54 -8.72
N ILE A 327 29.17 -2.89 -7.74
CA ILE A 327 28.53 -1.85 -6.91
C ILE A 327 29.30 -0.55 -7.15
N TYR A 328 28.63 0.47 -7.69
CA TYR A 328 29.24 1.75 -7.97
C TYR A 328 29.17 2.68 -6.76
N SER A 329 30.32 3.14 -6.29
CA SER A 329 30.46 4.22 -5.30
C SER A 329 31.83 4.89 -5.46
N ASN A 330 31.88 6.21 -5.29
CA ASN A 330 33.13 6.98 -5.31
C ASN A 330 33.67 7.27 -3.90
N THR A 331 32.99 6.79 -2.86
CA THR A 331 33.37 7.01 -1.47
C THR A 331 33.47 5.70 -0.72
N ALA A 332 34.41 5.61 0.19
CA ALA A 332 34.50 4.53 1.16
C ALA A 332 33.43 4.74 2.26
N TRP A 333 32.78 3.66 2.65
CA TRP A 333 31.77 3.69 3.71
C TRP A 333 32.34 3.30 5.06
N ARG A 334 31.65 3.71 6.12
CA ARG A 334 31.93 3.33 7.50
C ARG A 334 30.62 3.07 8.21
N CYS A 335 30.57 2.01 9.02
CA CYS A 335 29.42 1.67 9.83
C CYS A 335 29.88 0.82 11.02
N PRO A 336 29.33 1.03 12.23
CA PRO A 336 29.69 0.25 13.40
C PRO A 336 29.23 -1.21 13.34
N LYS A 337 28.13 -1.52 12.60
CA LYS A 337 27.61 -2.87 12.41
C LYS A 337 27.48 -3.18 10.94
N SER A 338 28.18 -4.19 10.46
CA SER A 338 28.24 -4.57 9.05
C SER A 338 28.52 -6.04 8.85
N ASP A 339 28.07 -6.89 9.78
CA ASP A 339 28.29 -8.33 9.74
C ASP A 339 27.75 -8.94 8.43
N ASP A 340 28.58 -9.76 7.80
CA ASP A 340 28.24 -10.47 6.56
C ASP A 340 27.65 -9.59 5.43
N MET A 341 27.99 -8.29 5.42
CA MET A 341 27.49 -7.30 4.46
C MET A 341 27.61 -7.78 3.00
N PHE A 342 28.71 -8.46 2.66
CA PHE A 342 28.99 -8.95 1.31
C PHE A 342 29.01 -10.49 1.21
N PHE A 343 28.54 -11.23 2.20
CA PHE A 343 28.60 -12.69 2.17
C PHE A 343 27.87 -13.29 0.96
N CYS A 344 28.44 -14.35 0.34
CA CYS A 344 27.89 -15.06 -0.82
C CYS A 344 27.69 -14.20 -2.10
N ASN A 345 28.69 -13.38 -2.45
CA ASN A 345 28.71 -12.59 -3.70
C ASN A 345 29.87 -13.02 -4.63
N PRO A 346 29.93 -14.25 -5.15
CA PRO A 346 31.09 -14.82 -5.81
C PRO A 346 31.51 -14.09 -7.10
N LYS A 347 30.62 -13.31 -7.70
CA LYS A 347 30.90 -12.56 -8.93
C LYS A 347 31.27 -11.10 -8.68
N LEU A 348 31.18 -10.63 -7.43
CA LEU A 348 31.42 -9.23 -7.11
C LEU A 348 32.88 -8.86 -7.31
N LYS A 349 33.11 -7.77 -8.04
CA LYS A 349 34.43 -7.24 -8.35
C LYS A 349 34.41 -5.72 -8.35
N GLY A 350 35.22 -5.13 -7.49
CA GLY A 350 35.57 -3.71 -7.48
C GLY A 350 37.06 -3.50 -7.76
N ALA A 351 37.71 -2.74 -6.88
CA ALA A 351 39.19 -2.63 -6.91
C ALA A 351 39.85 -4.00 -6.69
N VAL A 352 39.19 -4.86 -5.90
CA VAL A 352 39.58 -6.27 -5.72
C VAL A 352 38.41 -7.19 -6.02
N SER A 353 38.69 -8.46 -6.32
CA SER A 353 37.65 -9.48 -6.49
C SER A 353 37.22 -10.03 -5.13
N TYR A 354 35.98 -10.45 -5.02
CA TYR A 354 35.41 -11.10 -3.82
C TYR A 354 36.26 -12.35 -3.44
N ASP A 355 36.60 -12.46 -2.18
CA ASP A 355 37.47 -13.54 -1.66
C ASP A 355 36.77 -14.49 -0.67
N GLY A 356 35.51 -14.16 -0.30
CA GLY A 356 34.71 -14.93 0.66
C GLY A 356 35.11 -14.79 2.13
N LYS A 357 36.21 -14.09 2.43
CA LYS A 357 36.75 -13.95 3.78
C LYS A 357 36.42 -12.57 4.39
N ASN A 358 36.69 -11.54 3.61
CA ASN A 358 36.46 -10.15 4.01
C ASN A 358 35.04 -9.75 3.58
N ARG A 359 34.12 -9.56 4.55
CA ARG A 359 32.70 -9.50 4.28
C ARG A 359 31.98 -8.29 4.91
N ASP A 360 32.70 -7.47 5.63
CA ASP A 360 32.20 -6.30 6.35
C ASP A 360 32.37 -4.98 5.56
N VAL A 361 32.01 -3.87 6.17
CA VAL A 361 32.06 -2.51 5.59
C VAL A 361 33.49 -2.07 5.18
N MET A 362 34.53 -2.69 5.70
CA MET A 362 35.91 -2.38 5.27
C MET A 362 36.13 -2.64 3.77
N MET A 363 35.33 -3.56 3.20
CA MET A 363 35.32 -3.85 1.77
C MET A 363 34.40 -2.90 0.97
N ALA A 364 33.65 -2.03 1.59
CA ALA A 364 32.85 -0.99 0.94
C ALA A 364 33.74 0.22 0.57
N ASN A 365 34.74 -0.02 -0.28
CA ASN A 365 35.79 0.93 -0.64
C ASN A 365 36.12 0.82 -2.13
N PRO A 366 36.09 1.95 -2.89
CA PRO A 366 36.41 1.94 -4.33
C PRO A 366 37.90 1.80 -4.66
N GLU A 367 38.77 1.97 -3.68
CA GLU A 367 40.24 1.88 -3.89
C GLU A 367 40.81 0.52 -3.47
N THR A 368 40.26 -0.07 -2.42
CA THR A 368 40.83 -1.28 -1.79
C THR A 368 39.83 -2.41 -1.59
N GLY A 369 38.55 -2.23 -1.95
CA GLY A 369 37.50 -3.16 -1.67
C GLY A 369 36.64 -3.55 -2.88
N TYR A 370 35.38 -3.87 -2.62
CA TYR A 370 34.47 -4.41 -3.61
C TYR A 370 33.65 -3.33 -4.37
N PHE A 371 33.84 -2.05 -4.05
CA PHE A 371 33.21 -0.98 -4.80
C PHE A 371 34.00 -0.64 -6.07
N THR A 372 33.29 -0.16 -7.08
CA THR A 372 33.85 0.33 -8.35
C THR A 372 33.66 1.84 -8.44
N ALA A 373 34.75 2.59 -8.57
CA ALA A 373 34.64 4.03 -8.84
C ALA A 373 34.10 4.27 -10.24
N LYS A 374 33.12 5.17 -10.38
CA LYS A 374 32.72 5.70 -11.69
C LYS A 374 33.66 6.83 -12.07
N PRO A 375 34.05 6.91 -13.37
CA PRO A 375 34.76 8.09 -13.85
C PRO A 375 33.93 9.35 -13.52
N THR A 376 34.53 10.27 -12.79
CA THR A 376 33.95 11.62 -12.67
C THR A 376 33.89 12.19 -14.08
N THR A 377 32.69 12.42 -14.62
CA THR A 377 32.54 13.22 -15.82
C THR A 377 33.10 14.60 -15.46
N ALA A 378 34.36 14.83 -15.81
CA ALA A 378 35.00 16.12 -15.71
C ALA A 378 34.00 17.09 -16.39
N LYS A 379 33.48 18.07 -15.66
CA LYS A 379 32.78 19.21 -16.25
C LYS A 379 33.67 19.67 -17.36
N ARG A 380 33.27 19.48 -18.61
CA ARG A 380 33.95 19.96 -19.79
C ARG A 380 34.00 21.48 -19.61
N ASN A 381 35.04 21.96 -18.95
CA ASN A 381 35.37 23.37 -18.90
C ASN A 381 35.38 23.82 -20.36
N ARG A 382 34.33 24.57 -20.77
CA ARG A 382 34.41 25.44 -21.91
C ARG A 382 35.54 26.44 -21.58
N ARG A 383 36.78 26.02 -21.77
CA ARG A 383 37.85 26.97 -21.92
C ARG A 383 37.53 27.74 -23.21
N SER A 384 37.18 28.97 -22.98
CA SER A 384 37.14 30.06 -23.89
C SER A 384 38.02 29.81 -25.14
N ALA A 385 37.38 29.72 -26.29
CA ALA A 385 38.02 30.08 -27.54
C ALA A 385 38.28 31.60 -27.45
N ALA A 386 39.42 31.94 -26.85
CA ALA A 386 39.94 33.28 -26.86
C ALA A 386 40.76 33.45 -28.15
N HIS A 387 40.33 34.41 -28.94
CA HIS A 387 41.11 35.18 -29.93
C HIS A 387 41.73 34.42 -31.08
N LEU A 388 41.06 34.46 -32.21
CA LEU A 388 41.72 34.66 -33.53
C LEU A 388 41.29 36.03 -34.08
N PRO A 389 42.29 36.86 -34.54
CA PRO A 389 41.97 38.21 -34.99
C PRO A 389 41.31 38.21 -36.36
N ALA A 390 40.34 39.13 -36.52
CA ALA A 390 39.61 39.39 -37.75
C ALA A 390 40.55 39.85 -38.87
N ALA A 391 40.66 39.07 -39.94
CA ALA A 391 41.19 39.51 -41.21
C ALA A 391 40.06 40.23 -42.00
N ARG A 392 40.16 41.55 -42.07
CA ARG A 392 39.37 42.39 -42.98
C ARG A 392 39.70 42.02 -44.42
N LYS A 393 38.71 41.64 -45.21
CA LYS A 393 38.69 41.93 -46.69
C LYS A 393 37.40 42.60 -47.07
N ARG A 394 37.53 43.89 -47.43
CA ARG A 394 36.56 44.65 -48.19
C ARG A 394 36.46 44.04 -49.58
N VAL A 395 35.24 43.84 -50.09
CA VAL A 395 34.90 43.94 -51.48
C VAL A 395 33.55 44.67 -51.60
N ARG A 396 33.59 45.73 -52.37
CA ARG A 396 32.45 46.64 -52.74
C ARG A 396 31.60 46.04 -53.87
N GLY A 397 30.32 46.34 -53.81
CA GLY A 397 29.49 46.63 -55.01
C GLY A 397 28.66 45.48 -55.51
N ALA A 398 27.40 45.54 -55.68
CA ALA A 398 26.60 46.37 -56.54
C ALA A 398 25.11 45.99 -56.38
N TRP A 399 24.31 46.96 -56.51
CA TRP A 399 22.85 46.95 -56.59
C TRP A 399 22.28 46.14 -57.77
N LYS A 400 21.09 45.53 -57.67
CA LYS A 400 19.93 45.87 -58.50
C LYS A 400 18.72 44.93 -58.23
N HIS A 401 17.60 45.60 -57.97
CA HIS A 401 16.20 45.41 -58.38
C HIS A 401 15.40 44.13 -58.12
N LEU A 402 14.33 44.35 -57.38
CA LEU A 402 12.99 43.74 -57.42
C LEU A 402 12.41 43.61 -58.85
N PRO A 403 11.39 42.73 -59.10
CA PRO A 403 10.05 43.08 -58.66
C PRO A 403 9.18 41.89 -58.17
N ALA A 404 8.02 42.34 -57.67
CA ALA A 404 6.89 41.67 -57.11
C ALA A 404 6.10 40.74 -58.06
N GLY A 405 5.28 39.87 -57.44
CA GLY A 405 3.99 39.46 -58.04
C GLY A 405 3.90 37.96 -58.40
N VAL A 406 3.18 37.15 -57.70
CA VAL A 406 1.78 36.72 -57.79
C VAL A 406 1.53 35.81 -56.56
#